data_84d003855e8010a053a5ab543b2c84d1
#
_entry.id   84d003855e8010a053a5ab543b2c84d1
#
_cell.length_a   1.000
_cell.length_b   1.000
_cell.length_c   1.000
_cell.angle_alpha   90.00
_cell.angle_beta   90.00
_cell.angle_gamma   90.00
#
_symmetry.space_group_name_H-M   'P 1'
#
loop_
_entity.id
_entity.type
_entity.pdbx_description
1 polymer ?
#
loop_
_entity_poly.entity_id
_entity_poly.type
_entity_poly.pdbx_seq_one_letter_code
_entity_poly.pdbx_strand_id
1 'polypeptide(L)'
;MEDALALFVDDARAVPIGGAAKRLGLRFNGCRHEHPQPCPHCGGTDTFAFNTAKNKWNCRAGGAGGNDGIGMVAHCEGLDLHRRAHFLEACSIVLGRSVPDEAKQEGAEERSRRLERIEQRRRENETQSAGKSGTQFQFRERERQKARAIYDAAAPVGRYGQPVSDYLAARGCGEIRSSRWLRYASDLVYWHGQDARGRPVALHAGPAMIAPLIDRSLNAIGCHITWLDLACAPKFRPQLFDPASGELLPSKKMRGSKKGGLIPLFGDPSARRWVGGEGIENSAAFACWENWRPDTFYFAAGDLGNLAGPADAASRFAHPTLKKPDGKGVLRPVMVAGPVPRPDPDAEDAMWVGDHVEELVLLADADSERVMTAAAMARARARHARQGRAIPIVWPRPGCDFASMAAQAARVA
;
A
#
# COMPACT_ATOMS: atom_id res chain seq x y z
N MET A 1 -45.65 -28.54 -15.86
CA MET A 1 -44.24 -28.99 -16.09
C MET A 1 -43.34 -27.85 -16.55
N GLU A 2 -43.74 -27.00 -17.52
CA GLU A 2 -43.01 -25.78 -17.84
C GLU A 2 -42.81 -24.85 -16.63
N ASP A 3 -43.75 -24.79 -15.72
CA ASP A 3 -43.66 -23.99 -14.51
C ASP A 3 -42.56 -24.41 -13.53
N ALA A 4 -42.24 -25.71 -13.39
CA ALA A 4 -41.23 -26.19 -12.44
C ALA A 4 -39.80 -25.84 -12.90
N LEU A 5 -39.54 -25.90 -14.21
CA LEU A 5 -38.25 -25.53 -14.76
C LEU A 5 -38.06 -24.00 -14.79
N ALA A 6 -39.16 -23.25 -15.09
CA ALA A 6 -39.12 -21.78 -15.03
C ALA A 6 -38.82 -21.31 -13.60
N LEU A 7 -39.52 -21.87 -12.61
CA LEU A 7 -39.29 -21.57 -11.20
C LEU A 7 -37.85 -21.91 -10.76
N PHE A 8 -37.34 -23.07 -11.22
CA PHE A 8 -35.95 -23.46 -10.95
C PHE A 8 -34.93 -22.45 -11.50
N VAL A 9 -35.14 -21.94 -12.69
CA VAL A 9 -34.28 -20.93 -13.31
C VAL A 9 -34.42 -19.60 -12.57
N ASP A 10 -35.61 -19.20 -12.20
CA ASP A 10 -35.86 -17.94 -11.48
C ASP A 10 -35.25 -17.97 -10.07
N ASP A 11 -35.36 -19.10 -9.36
CA ASP A 11 -34.65 -19.31 -8.10
C ASP A 11 -33.14 -19.16 -8.26
N ALA A 12 -32.55 -19.71 -9.33
CA ALA A 12 -31.13 -19.61 -9.59
C ALA A 12 -30.70 -18.13 -9.90
N ARG A 13 -31.53 -17.37 -10.62
CA ARG A 13 -31.33 -15.95 -10.89
C ARG A 13 -31.39 -15.10 -9.61
N ALA A 14 -32.19 -15.49 -8.65
CA ALA A 14 -32.35 -14.78 -7.39
C ALA A 14 -31.16 -14.96 -6.44
N VAL A 15 -30.26 -15.95 -6.67
CA VAL A 15 -29.10 -16.19 -5.81
C VAL A 15 -28.06 -15.10 -6.03
N PRO A 16 -27.67 -14.34 -4.99
CA PRO A 16 -26.62 -13.34 -5.10
C PRO A 16 -25.25 -13.98 -5.34
N ILE A 17 -24.32 -13.21 -5.92
CA ILE A 17 -22.96 -13.65 -6.26
C ILE A 17 -22.23 -14.27 -5.06
N GLY A 18 -22.42 -13.72 -3.84
CA GLY A 18 -21.84 -14.31 -2.63
C GLY A 18 -22.35 -15.73 -2.34
N GLY A 19 -23.63 -16.03 -2.64
CA GLY A 19 -24.21 -17.38 -2.56
C GLY A 19 -23.59 -18.33 -3.58
N ALA A 20 -23.52 -17.90 -4.84
CA ALA A 20 -22.90 -18.68 -5.91
C ALA A 20 -21.40 -18.92 -5.67
N ALA A 21 -20.68 -17.93 -5.14
CA ALA A 21 -19.27 -18.04 -4.77
C ALA A 21 -19.03 -19.11 -3.69
N LYS A 22 -19.92 -19.20 -2.68
CA LYS A 22 -19.88 -20.27 -1.66
C LYS A 22 -20.04 -21.65 -2.29
N ARG A 23 -20.96 -21.80 -3.25
CA ARG A 23 -21.19 -23.06 -3.96
C ARG A 23 -19.97 -23.50 -4.78
N LEU A 24 -19.26 -22.54 -5.36
CA LEU A 24 -18.01 -22.78 -6.07
C LEU A 24 -16.80 -23.02 -5.16
N GLY A 25 -16.93 -22.90 -3.83
CA GLY A 25 -15.81 -23.00 -2.91
C GLY A 25 -14.79 -21.88 -3.08
N LEU A 26 -15.21 -20.71 -3.58
CA LEU A 26 -14.32 -19.56 -3.76
C LEU A 26 -13.91 -18.97 -2.41
N ARG A 27 -12.69 -18.39 -2.34
CA ARG A 27 -12.15 -17.82 -1.11
C ARG A 27 -12.81 -16.49 -0.79
N PHE A 28 -13.21 -16.31 0.47
CA PHE A 28 -13.67 -15.05 1.02
C PHE A 28 -12.53 -14.41 1.83
N ASN A 29 -12.09 -13.22 1.44
CA ASN A 29 -10.97 -12.53 2.08
C ASN A 29 -11.45 -11.71 3.29
N GLY A 30 -11.71 -12.38 4.42
CA GLY A 30 -12.11 -11.75 5.67
C GLY A 30 -13.37 -10.87 5.54
N CYS A 31 -13.39 -9.73 6.21
CA CYS A 31 -14.51 -8.77 6.20
C CYS A 31 -14.58 -7.89 4.93
N ARG A 32 -13.83 -8.18 3.88
CA ARG A 32 -13.85 -7.41 2.63
C ARG A 32 -15.05 -7.78 1.76
N HIS A 33 -15.54 -6.81 1.02
CA HIS A 33 -16.56 -7.06 -0.02
C HIS A 33 -15.93 -7.50 -1.36
N GLU A 34 -14.69 -7.20 -1.61
CA GLU A 34 -13.94 -7.57 -2.82
C GLU A 34 -13.03 -8.76 -2.52
N HIS A 35 -13.15 -9.82 -3.31
CA HIS A 35 -12.46 -11.10 -3.09
C HIS A 35 -11.61 -11.48 -4.30
N PRO A 36 -10.42 -10.83 -4.51
CA PRO A 36 -9.51 -11.19 -5.59
C PRO A 36 -8.85 -12.54 -5.34
N GLN A 37 -8.72 -13.34 -6.39
CA GLN A 37 -8.12 -14.67 -6.35
C GLN A 37 -7.78 -15.18 -7.77
N PRO A 38 -7.06 -16.31 -7.91
CA PRO A 38 -6.91 -16.99 -9.18
C PRO A 38 -8.27 -17.37 -9.76
N CYS A 39 -8.44 -17.20 -11.09
CA CYS A 39 -9.65 -17.69 -11.76
C CYS A 39 -9.65 -19.22 -11.81
N PRO A 40 -10.69 -19.93 -11.34
CA PRO A 40 -10.75 -21.38 -11.43
C PRO A 40 -10.62 -21.90 -12.86
N HIS A 41 -11.19 -21.21 -13.84
CA HIS A 41 -11.15 -21.59 -15.25
C HIS A 41 -9.93 -21.08 -15.99
N CYS A 42 -9.62 -19.77 -15.88
CA CYS A 42 -8.59 -19.11 -16.70
C CYS A 42 -7.20 -19.12 -16.06
N GLY A 43 -7.09 -19.38 -14.77
CA GLY A 43 -5.83 -19.30 -14.02
C GLY A 43 -5.40 -17.86 -13.68
N GLY A 44 -4.12 -17.71 -13.37
CA GLY A 44 -3.51 -16.45 -12.92
C GLY A 44 -3.44 -16.33 -11.40
N THR A 45 -2.96 -15.21 -10.89
CA THR A 45 -2.75 -15.04 -9.44
C THR A 45 -3.94 -14.29 -8.78
N ASP A 46 -4.41 -13.22 -9.42
CA ASP A 46 -5.48 -12.32 -8.95
C ASP A 46 -6.37 -11.86 -10.10
N THR A 47 -6.50 -12.72 -11.11
CA THR A 47 -7.20 -12.40 -12.37
C THR A 47 -8.70 -12.41 -12.25
N PHE A 48 -9.23 -13.09 -11.25
CA PHE A 48 -10.67 -13.18 -10.94
C PHE A 48 -10.98 -12.46 -9.63
N ALA A 49 -12.07 -11.72 -9.60
CA ALA A 49 -12.59 -11.11 -8.38
C ALA A 49 -14.11 -11.11 -8.38
N PHE A 50 -14.71 -11.24 -7.20
CA PHE A 50 -16.12 -10.99 -6.99
C PHE A 50 -16.33 -10.03 -5.82
N ASN A 51 -17.40 -9.23 -5.90
CA ASN A 51 -17.74 -8.22 -4.90
C ASN A 51 -19.14 -8.48 -4.36
N THR A 52 -19.24 -8.82 -3.09
CA THR A 52 -20.51 -9.18 -2.43
C THR A 52 -21.42 -7.98 -2.17
N ALA A 53 -20.88 -6.78 -1.97
CA ALA A 53 -21.69 -5.57 -1.77
C ALA A 53 -22.27 -5.02 -3.08
N LYS A 54 -21.50 -5.11 -4.18
CA LYS A 54 -21.93 -4.63 -5.49
C LYS A 54 -22.64 -5.68 -6.31
N ASN A 55 -22.67 -6.92 -5.84
CA ASN A 55 -23.18 -8.09 -6.56
C ASN A 55 -22.60 -8.18 -7.99
N LYS A 56 -21.26 -8.11 -8.11
CA LYS A 56 -20.53 -8.11 -9.40
C LYS A 56 -19.34 -9.06 -9.33
N TRP A 57 -18.99 -9.63 -10.47
CA TRP A 57 -17.77 -10.40 -10.65
C TRP A 57 -17.06 -9.99 -11.94
N ASN A 58 -15.76 -10.26 -12.02
CA ASN A 58 -14.94 -9.97 -13.18
C ASN A 58 -13.74 -10.93 -13.25
N CYS A 59 -13.41 -11.37 -14.46
CA CYS A 59 -12.20 -12.13 -14.75
C CYS A 59 -11.39 -11.40 -15.82
N ARG A 60 -10.25 -10.84 -15.43
CA ARG A 60 -9.35 -10.10 -16.34
C ARG A 60 -8.68 -11.02 -17.36
N ALA A 61 -8.35 -12.26 -16.97
CA ALA A 61 -7.70 -13.22 -17.87
C ALA A 61 -8.64 -13.72 -18.97
N GLY A 62 -9.93 -13.93 -18.63
CA GLY A 62 -10.92 -14.40 -19.60
C GLY A 62 -11.73 -13.29 -20.26
N GLY A 63 -11.48 -12.00 -19.91
CA GLY A 63 -12.25 -10.88 -20.43
C GLY A 63 -13.74 -10.92 -20.10
N ALA A 64 -14.15 -11.66 -19.05
CA ALA A 64 -15.53 -11.94 -18.70
C ALA A 64 -15.91 -11.25 -17.38
N GLY A 65 -17.18 -10.91 -17.21
CA GLY A 65 -17.69 -10.31 -15.99
C GLY A 65 -19.20 -10.12 -16.05
N GLY A 66 -19.82 -9.91 -14.89
CA GLY A 66 -21.27 -9.75 -14.81
C GLY A 66 -21.75 -9.39 -13.41
N ASN A 67 -23.07 -9.40 -13.27
CA ASN A 67 -23.78 -9.08 -12.04
C ASN A 67 -24.73 -10.22 -11.59
N ASP A 68 -24.56 -11.43 -12.14
CA ASP A 68 -25.38 -12.60 -11.83
C ASP A 68 -24.53 -13.81 -11.46
N GLY A 69 -25.10 -14.68 -10.63
CA GLY A 69 -24.44 -15.89 -10.12
C GLY A 69 -24.32 -16.98 -11.19
N ILE A 70 -25.26 -17.07 -12.13
CA ILE A 70 -25.27 -18.10 -13.18
C ILE A 70 -24.10 -17.86 -14.14
N GLY A 71 -23.91 -16.62 -14.60
CA GLY A 71 -22.78 -16.24 -15.44
C GLY A 71 -21.43 -16.45 -14.76
N MET A 72 -21.34 -16.14 -13.46
CA MET A 72 -20.15 -16.40 -12.68
C MET A 72 -19.81 -17.89 -12.59
N VAL A 73 -20.81 -18.74 -12.27
CA VAL A 73 -20.65 -20.19 -12.21
C VAL A 73 -20.25 -20.74 -13.57
N ALA A 74 -20.95 -20.33 -14.63
CA ALA A 74 -20.64 -20.77 -15.98
C ALA A 74 -19.20 -20.45 -16.38
N HIS A 75 -18.72 -19.23 -16.07
CA HIS A 75 -17.33 -18.86 -16.33
C HIS A 75 -16.34 -19.71 -15.52
N CYS A 76 -16.58 -19.90 -14.23
CA CYS A 76 -15.69 -20.65 -13.35
C CYS A 76 -15.63 -22.14 -13.71
N GLU A 77 -16.75 -22.70 -14.17
CA GLU A 77 -16.89 -24.12 -14.54
C GLU A 77 -16.67 -24.38 -16.03
N GLY A 78 -16.39 -23.34 -16.84
CA GLY A 78 -16.16 -23.51 -18.26
C GLY A 78 -17.39 -23.94 -19.05
N LEU A 79 -18.58 -23.52 -18.62
CA LEU A 79 -19.87 -23.85 -19.23
C LEU A 79 -20.26 -22.80 -20.29
N ASP A 80 -20.77 -23.26 -21.41
CA ASP A 80 -21.31 -22.41 -22.48
C ASP A 80 -22.82 -22.18 -22.25
N LEU A 81 -23.20 -20.98 -21.84
CA LEU A 81 -24.60 -20.61 -21.56
C LEU A 81 -25.52 -20.62 -22.80
N HIS A 82 -24.98 -20.66 -24.01
CA HIS A 82 -25.79 -20.84 -25.24
C HIS A 82 -26.30 -22.28 -25.39
N ARG A 83 -25.68 -23.23 -24.71
CA ARG A 83 -26.13 -24.62 -24.66
C ARG A 83 -27.08 -24.82 -23.47
N ARG A 84 -28.33 -25.19 -23.74
CA ARG A 84 -29.39 -25.38 -22.73
C ARG A 84 -28.93 -26.28 -21.59
N ALA A 85 -28.25 -27.39 -21.87
CA ALA A 85 -27.74 -28.30 -20.87
C ALA A 85 -26.79 -27.64 -19.89
N HIS A 86 -25.80 -26.85 -20.41
CA HIS A 86 -24.83 -26.13 -19.61
C HIS A 86 -25.47 -24.99 -18.81
N PHE A 87 -26.47 -24.29 -19.37
CA PHE A 87 -27.23 -23.28 -18.65
C PHE A 87 -27.96 -23.86 -17.44
N LEU A 88 -28.64 -24.99 -17.63
CA LEU A 88 -29.34 -25.69 -16.53
C LEU A 88 -28.37 -26.28 -15.50
N GLU A 89 -27.20 -26.73 -15.95
CA GLU A 89 -26.15 -27.17 -15.03
C GLU A 89 -25.61 -26.02 -14.21
N ALA A 90 -25.36 -24.85 -14.79
CA ALA A 90 -24.98 -23.66 -14.04
C ALA A 90 -26.02 -23.28 -13.01
N CYS A 91 -27.33 -23.33 -13.35
CA CYS A 91 -28.44 -23.12 -12.41
C CYS A 91 -28.42 -24.16 -11.27
N SER A 92 -28.18 -25.42 -11.58
CA SER A 92 -28.06 -26.51 -10.60
C SER A 92 -26.95 -26.28 -9.59
N ILE A 93 -25.78 -25.84 -10.07
CA ILE A 93 -24.62 -25.51 -9.21
C ILE A 93 -24.96 -24.32 -8.31
N VAL A 94 -25.53 -23.25 -8.87
CA VAL A 94 -25.94 -22.04 -8.12
C VAL A 94 -26.89 -22.41 -6.98
N LEU A 95 -27.89 -23.25 -7.25
CA LEU A 95 -28.89 -23.66 -6.26
C LEU A 95 -28.40 -24.78 -5.33
N GLY A 96 -27.44 -25.59 -5.77
CA GLY A 96 -26.97 -26.77 -5.07
C GLY A 96 -28.05 -27.89 -5.03
N ARG A 97 -28.93 -27.94 -6.05
CA ARG A 97 -29.96 -28.99 -6.23
C ARG A 97 -30.03 -29.40 -7.70
N SER A 98 -30.52 -30.64 -7.94
CA SER A 98 -30.62 -31.20 -9.28
C SER A 98 -31.63 -30.44 -10.14
N VAL A 99 -31.42 -30.46 -11.45
CA VAL A 99 -32.38 -29.99 -12.44
C VAL A 99 -33.64 -30.90 -12.39
N PRO A 100 -34.86 -30.36 -12.44
CA PRO A 100 -36.09 -31.19 -12.55
C PRO A 100 -36.03 -32.13 -13.76
N ASP A 101 -36.61 -33.33 -13.65
CA ASP A 101 -36.34 -34.57 -14.40
C ASP A 101 -36.44 -34.58 -15.95
N GLU A 102 -36.66 -33.47 -16.65
CA GLU A 102 -36.87 -33.47 -18.10
C GLU A 102 -35.78 -32.79 -18.93
N ALA A 103 -34.69 -32.33 -18.33
CA ALA A 103 -33.61 -31.72 -19.06
C ALA A 103 -32.41 -32.67 -19.23
N LYS A 104 -32.06 -33.03 -20.45
CA LYS A 104 -30.84 -33.82 -20.76
C LYS A 104 -29.62 -33.20 -20.10
N GLN A 105 -29.08 -33.86 -19.09
CA GLN A 105 -27.82 -33.53 -18.44
C GLN A 105 -26.64 -33.89 -19.33
N GLU A 106 -25.53 -33.21 -19.15
CA GLU A 106 -24.20 -33.62 -19.65
C GLU A 106 -23.95 -35.06 -19.20
N GLY A 107 -23.39 -35.89 -20.08
CA GLY A 107 -23.09 -37.29 -19.75
C GLY A 107 -22.16 -37.38 -18.54
N ALA A 108 -22.37 -38.39 -17.69
CA ALA A 108 -21.60 -38.58 -16.45
C ALA A 108 -20.09 -38.60 -16.68
N GLU A 109 -19.61 -39.20 -17.78
CA GLU A 109 -18.19 -39.23 -18.17
C GLU A 109 -17.68 -37.85 -18.58
N GLU A 110 -18.45 -37.08 -19.35
CA GLU A 110 -18.05 -35.73 -19.79
C GLU A 110 -17.92 -34.77 -18.60
N ARG A 111 -18.86 -34.89 -17.65
CA ARG A 111 -18.85 -34.18 -16.36
C ARG A 111 -17.63 -34.54 -15.52
N SER A 112 -17.31 -35.86 -15.42
CA SER A 112 -16.14 -36.32 -14.67
C SER A 112 -14.84 -35.76 -15.26
N ARG A 113 -14.66 -35.86 -16.56
CA ARG A 113 -13.48 -35.30 -17.27
C ARG A 113 -13.37 -33.77 -17.15
N ARG A 114 -14.49 -33.06 -17.07
CA ARG A 114 -14.51 -31.61 -16.84
C ARG A 114 -14.08 -31.27 -15.42
N LEU A 115 -14.61 -31.98 -14.41
CA LEU A 115 -14.24 -31.79 -13.01
C LEU A 115 -12.77 -32.10 -12.75
N GLU A 116 -12.25 -33.18 -13.34
CA GLU A 116 -10.82 -33.53 -13.26
C GLU A 116 -9.93 -32.42 -13.84
N ARG A 117 -10.29 -31.86 -15.01
CA ARG A 117 -9.56 -30.74 -15.61
C ARG A 117 -9.57 -29.47 -14.75
N ILE A 118 -10.71 -29.18 -14.09
CA ILE A 118 -10.82 -28.03 -13.18
C ILE A 118 -9.94 -28.26 -11.95
N GLU A 119 -9.99 -29.42 -11.36
CA GLU A 119 -9.19 -29.77 -10.19
C GLU A 119 -7.69 -29.76 -10.49
N GLN A 120 -7.28 -30.30 -11.63
CA GLN A 120 -5.89 -30.23 -12.07
C GLN A 120 -5.45 -28.78 -12.23
N ARG A 121 -6.25 -27.92 -12.88
CA ARG A 121 -5.95 -26.51 -13.04
C ARG A 121 -5.92 -25.74 -11.71
N ARG A 122 -6.78 -26.09 -10.75
CA ARG A 122 -6.71 -25.55 -9.39
C ARG A 122 -5.37 -25.85 -8.72
N ARG A 123 -4.91 -27.11 -8.79
CA ARG A 123 -3.60 -27.52 -8.24
C ARG A 123 -2.43 -26.82 -8.92
N GLU A 124 -2.48 -26.70 -10.24
CA GLU A 124 -1.46 -25.96 -11.00
C GLU A 124 -1.42 -24.48 -10.60
N ASN A 125 -2.59 -23.85 -10.42
CA ASN A 125 -2.69 -22.46 -9.98
C ASN A 125 -2.20 -22.26 -8.55
N GLU A 126 -2.49 -23.17 -7.63
CA GLU A 126 -1.98 -23.14 -6.25
C GLU A 126 -0.46 -23.27 -6.23
N THR A 127 0.10 -24.18 -7.01
CA THR A 127 1.54 -24.37 -7.15
C THR A 127 2.21 -23.13 -7.75
N GLN A 128 1.63 -22.53 -8.80
CA GLN A 128 2.15 -21.30 -9.40
C GLN A 128 2.05 -20.11 -8.43
N SER A 129 0.97 -20.02 -7.67
CA SER A 129 0.78 -18.96 -6.66
C SER A 129 1.82 -19.07 -5.54
N ALA A 130 2.08 -20.28 -5.06
CA ALA A 130 3.12 -20.57 -4.07
C ALA A 130 4.52 -20.23 -4.60
N GLY A 131 4.82 -20.62 -5.85
CA GLY A 131 6.10 -20.31 -6.51
C GLY A 131 6.29 -18.80 -6.70
N LYS A 132 5.25 -18.05 -7.12
CA LYS A 132 5.32 -16.59 -7.26
C LYS A 132 5.50 -15.90 -5.92
N SER A 133 4.85 -16.37 -4.85
CA SER A 133 5.03 -15.85 -3.49
C SER A 133 6.46 -16.04 -3.00
N GLY A 134 7.06 -17.21 -3.25
CA GLY A 134 8.47 -17.49 -2.96
C GLY A 134 9.42 -16.58 -3.73
N THR A 135 9.19 -16.38 -5.03
CA THR A 135 10.00 -15.48 -5.87
C THR A 135 9.87 -14.01 -5.41
N GLN A 136 8.67 -13.56 -5.04
CA GLN A 136 8.47 -12.21 -4.49
C GLN A 136 9.14 -12.03 -3.13
N PHE A 137 9.12 -13.05 -2.28
CA PHE A 137 9.82 -13.02 -1.01
C PHE A 137 11.33 -12.91 -1.21
N GLN A 138 11.92 -13.74 -2.09
CA GLN A 138 13.34 -13.68 -2.43
C GLN A 138 13.74 -12.32 -3.03
N PHE A 139 12.90 -11.77 -3.92
CA PHE A 139 13.15 -10.45 -4.49
C PHE A 139 13.14 -9.36 -3.40
N ARG A 140 12.13 -9.36 -2.51
CA ARG A 140 12.07 -8.42 -1.38
C ARG A 140 13.29 -8.53 -0.48
N GLU A 141 13.71 -9.75 -0.17
CA GLU A 141 14.87 -9.96 0.70
C GLU A 141 16.16 -9.47 0.05
N ARG A 142 16.36 -9.68 -1.24
CA ARG A 142 17.50 -9.10 -1.99
C ARG A 142 17.49 -7.57 -1.96
N GLU A 143 16.34 -6.94 -2.12
CA GLU A 143 16.24 -5.47 -2.06
C GLU A 143 16.45 -4.95 -0.62
N ARG A 144 16.02 -5.67 0.41
CA ARG A 144 16.35 -5.38 1.82
C ARG A 144 17.86 -5.47 2.06
N GLN A 145 18.52 -6.50 1.56
CA GLN A 145 19.98 -6.66 1.67
C GLN A 145 20.74 -5.52 0.99
N LYS A 146 20.32 -5.13 -0.24
CA LYS A 146 20.91 -3.96 -0.93
C LYS A 146 20.72 -2.67 -0.14
N ALA A 147 19.54 -2.43 0.42
CA ALA A 147 19.27 -1.26 1.22
C ALA A 147 20.12 -1.23 2.49
N ARG A 148 20.27 -2.37 3.16
CA ARG A 148 21.16 -2.53 4.32
C ARG A 148 22.61 -2.26 3.96
N ALA A 149 23.10 -2.81 2.84
CA ALA A 149 24.46 -2.57 2.39
C ALA A 149 24.74 -1.08 2.11
N ILE A 150 23.79 -0.35 1.53
CA ILE A 150 23.89 1.11 1.33
C ILE A 150 23.99 1.83 2.68
N TYR A 151 23.14 1.45 3.63
CA TYR A 151 23.12 2.05 4.96
C TYR A 151 24.40 1.77 5.74
N ASP A 152 24.87 0.53 5.74
CA ASP A 152 26.05 0.10 6.50
C ASP A 152 27.37 0.68 5.93
N ALA A 153 27.44 0.90 4.61
CA ALA A 153 28.57 1.53 3.94
C ALA A 153 28.68 3.04 4.19
N ALA A 154 27.60 3.67 4.67
CA ALA A 154 27.57 5.10 4.89
C ALA A 154 28.10 5.47 6.29
N ALA A 155 28.79 6.63 6.38
CA ALA A 155 29.37 7.12 7.62
C ALA A 155 28.29 7.61 8.61
N PRO A 156 28.46 7.46 9.94
CA PRO A 156 27.60 8.09 10.93
C PRO A 156 27.54 9.62 10.75
N VAL A 157 26.35 10.20 10.91
CA VAL A 157 26.19 11.66 11.03
C VAL A 157 26.70 12.08 12.42
N GLY A 158 27.64 12.99 12.46
CA GLY A 158 28.29 13.46 13.66
C GLY A 158 29.50 14.29 13.26
N ARG A 159 30.68 14.01 13.79
CA ARG A 159 31.92 14.75 13.45
C ARG A 159 32.24 14.83 11.95
N TYR A 160 31.83 13.84 11.19
CA TYR A 160 32.16 13.70 9.76
C TYR A 160 30.95 13.84 8.82
N GLY A 161 29.74 13.96 9.34
CA GLY A 161 28.53 14.06 8.54
C GLY A 161 28.03 15.49 8.37
N GLN A 162 28.98 16.46 8.29
CA GLN A 162 28.68 17.88 8.21
C GLN A 162 27.64 18.23 7.13
N PRO A 163 27.70 17.73 5.88
CA PRO A 163 26.67 18.08 4.87
C PRO A 163 25.25 17.70 5.23
N VAL A 164 25.05 16.63 6.02
CA VAL A 164 23.72 16.25 6.51
C VAL A 164 23.25 17.20 7.60
N SER A 165 24.13 17.56 8.53
CA SER A 165 23.84 18.54 9.58
C SER A 165 23.53 19.92 8.98
N ASP A 166 24.32 20.37 8.02
CA ASP A 166 24.11 21.64 7.32
C ASP A 166 22.81 21.67 6.54
N TYR A 167 22.48 20.55 5.85
CA TYR A 167 21.21 20.37 5.18
C TYR A 167 20.02 20.50 6.13
N LEU A 168 20.07 19.78 7.25
CA LEU A 168 18.98 19.80 8.22
C LEU A 168 18.86 21.16 8.91
N ALA A 169 19.99 21.83 9.21
CA ALA A 169 19.98 23.19 9.72
C ALA A 169 19.36 24.18 8.71
N ALA A 170 19.76 24.11 7.43
CA ALA A 170 19.21 24.92 6.35
C ALA A 170 17.70 24.68 6.14
N ARG A 171 17.21 23.47 6.48
CA ARG A 171 15.79 23.08 6.45
C ARG A 171 15.03 23.46 7.72
N GLY A 172 15.63 24.22 8.65
CA GLY A 172 15.02 24.62 9.91
C GLY A 172 14.97 23.52 10.98
N CYS A 173 15.67 22.41 10.75
CA CYS A 173 15.65 21.28 11.71
C CYS A 173 16.70 21.41 12.81
N GLY A 174 17.43 22.53 12.89
CA GLY A 174 18.48 22.76 13.85
C GLY A 174 19.68 21.83 13.70
N GLU A 175 20.60 21.89 14.65
CA GLU A 175 21.78 21.04 14.64
C GLU A 175 21.48 19.64 15.15
N ILE A 176 21.33 18.66 14.23
CA ILE A 176 21.32 17.25 14.58
C ILE A 176 22.76 16.76 14.77
N ARG A 177 23.33 17.04 15.91
CA ARG A 177 24.74 16.71 16.22
C ARG A 177 24.99 15.24 16.52
N SER A 178 23.98 14.41 16.76
CA SER A 178 24.15 13.07 17.30
C SER A 178 23.06 12.05 17.01
N SER A 179 22.46 12.10 15.82
CA SER A 179 21.58 11.00 15.45
C SER A 179 22.42 9.73 15.23
N ARG A 180 22.18 8.70 16.05
CA ARG A 180 22.80 7.37 15.86
C ARG A 180 22.26 6.63 14.64
N TRP A 181 21.16 7.11 14.07
CA TRP A 181 20.43 6.46 13.00
C TRP A 181 20.75 7.01 11.60
N LEU A 182 20.95 8.32 11.48
CA LEU A 182 21.25 8.94 10.20
C LEU A 182 22.67 8.67 9.76
N ARG A 183 22.86 8.47 8.46
CA ARG A 183 24.16 8.23 7.83
C ARG A 183 24.41 9.22 6.70
N TYR A 184 25.67 9.34 6.33
CA TYR A 184 26.16 10.20 5.26
C TYR A 184 26.97 9.38 4.24
N ALA A 185 26.66 9.55 2.97
CA ALA A 185 27.48 9.08 1.87
C ALA A 185 27.97 10.30 1.07
N SER A 186 29.28 10.39 0.82
CA SER A 186 29.88 11.54 0.12
C SER A 186 29.61 11.54 -1.37
N ASP A 187 29.47 10.35 -1.96
CA ASP A 187 29.32 10.18 -3.42
C ASP A 187 28.41 8.97 -3.71
N LEU A 188 27.10 9.15 -3.52
CA LEU A 188 26.12 8.10 -3.80
C LEU A 188 25.53 8.27 -5.19
N VAL A 189 25.61 7.21 -6.01
CA VAL A 189 25.07 7.21 -7.36
C VAL A 189 23.54 7.21 -7.38
N TYR A 190 22.97 8.12 -8.13
CA TYR A 190 21.55 8.18 -8.46
C TYR A 190 21.30 7.43 -9.78
N TRP A 191 20.79 6.23 -9.67
CA TRP A 191 20.44 5.38 -10.81
C TRP A 191 19.07 5.75 -11.36
N HIS A 192 18.94 5.99 -12.67
CA HIS A 192 17.66 6.26 -13.33
C HIS A 192 17.66 5.74 -14.76
N GLY A 193 16.58 5.02 -15.13
CA GLY A 193 16.42 4.43 -16.46
C GLY A 193 17.39 3.28 -16.74
N GLN A 194 17.39 2.86 -17.99
CA GLN A 194 18.28 1.81 -18.53
C GLN A 194 18.81 2.24 -19.90
N ASP A 195 20.04 1.84 -20.22
CA ASP A 195 20.62 2.01 -21.55
C ASP A 195 20.00 1.05 -22.57
N ALA A 196 20.38 1.15 -23.85
CA ALA A 196 19.90 0.28 -24.92
C ALA A 196 20.20 -1.22 -24.69
N ARG A 197 21.10 -1.54 -23.75
CA ARG A 197 21.45 -2.91 -23.35
C ARG A 197 20.77 -3.34 -22.06
N GLY A 198 19.82 -2.55 -21.53
CA GLY A 198 19.10 -2.84 -20.30
C GLY A 198 19.91 -2.61 -19.01
N ARG A 199 21.06 -1.96 -19.06
CA ARG A 199 21.89 -1.68 -17.89
C ARG A 199 21.44 -0.38 -17.22
N PRO A 200 21.41 -0.31 -15.87
CA PRO A 200 21.07 0.94 -15.15
C PRO A 200 22.00 2.09 -15.55
N VAL A 201 21.43 3.28 -15.72
CA VAL A 201 22.19 4.51 -16.05
C VAL A 201 22.41 5.32 -14.77
N ALA A 202 23.66 5.71 -14.54
CA ALA A 202 24.03 6.66 -13.50
C ALA A 202 23.71 8.09 -13.99
N LEU A 203 22.66 8.70 -13.43
CA LEU A 203 22.24 10.04 -13.81
C LEU A 203 22.98 11.14 -13.01
N HIS A 204 23.29 10.86 -11.76
CA HIS A 204 23.95 11.79 -10.86
C HIS A 204 24.75 10.99 -9.82
N ALA A 205 25.76 11.59 -9.26
CA ALA A 205 26.46 11.10 -8.08
C ALA A 205 26.78 12.29 -7.18
N GLY A 206 26.65 12.11 -5.87
CA GLY A 206 26.90 13.20 -4.94
C GLY A 206 26.51 12.87 -3.49
N PRO A 207 26.66 13.89 -2.61
CA PRO A 207 26.40 13.72 -1.19
C PRO A 207 24.94 13.34 -0.93
N ALA A 208 24.74 12.41 0.00
CA ALA A 208 23.41 11.94 0.35
C ALA A 208 23.26 11.66 1.86
N MET A 209 22.13 12.04 2.41
CA MET A 209 21.64 11.57 3.70
C MET A 209 20.95 10.22 3.52
N ILE A 210 21.30 9.25 4.36
CA ILE A 210 20.71 7.92 4.37
C ILE A 210 20.09 7.68 5.73
N ALA A 211 18.78 7.44 5.73
CA ALA A 211 18.00 7.12 6.92
C ALA A 211 17.47 5.68 6.80
N PRO A 212 17.68 4.81 7.81
CA PRO A 212 17.18 3.44 7.75
C PRO A 212 15.67 3.41 7.95
N LEU A 213 15.02 2.42 7.36
CA LEU A 213 13.70 1.99 7.82
C LEU A 213 13.89 0.75 8.68
N ILE A 214 13.43 0.81 9.91
CA ILE A 214 13.56 -0.29 10.86
C ILE A 214 12.22 -0.97 11.13
N ASP A 215 12.26 -2.28 11.26
CA ASP A 215 11.13 -3.09 11.71
C ASP A 215 11.01 -3.10 13.26
N ARG A 216 10.03 -3.82 13.77
CA ARG A 216 9.77 -3.95 15.22
C ARG A 216 10.96 -4.58 15.99
N SER A 217 11.80 -5.36 15.33
CA SER A 217 13.03 -5.95 15.88
C SER A 217 14.25 -5.03 15.71
N LEU A 218 14.04 -3.79 15.28
CA LEU A 218 15.06 -2.77 15.01
C LEU A 218 16.01 -3.14 13.86
N ASN A 219 15.68 -4.11 13.02
CA ASN A 219 16.45 -4.45 11.84
C ASN A 219 16.16 -3.47 10.71
N ALA A 220 17.21 -3.06 10.00
CA ALA A 220 17.05 -2.26 8.80
C ALA A 220 16.42 -3.11 7.68
N ILE A 221 15.20 -2.78 7.29
CA ILE A 221 14.45 -3.43 6.20
C ILE A 221 14.45 -2.61 4.92
N GLY A 222 14.90 -1.36 5.00
CA GLY A 222 15.00 -0.44 3.88
C GLY A 222 15.82 0.77 4.26
N CYS A 223 16.04 1.67 3.31
CA CYS A 223 16.61 2.98 3.57
C CYS A 223 15.93 4.05 2.70
N HIS A 224 15.79 5.23 3.29
CA HIS A 224 15.40 6.45 2.61
C HIS A 224 16.66 7.25 2.29
N ILE A 225 16.85 7.58 1.01
CA ILE A 225 18.00 8.30 0.50
C ILE A 225 17.54 9.69 0.08
N THR A 226 18.22 10.73 0.57
CA THR A 226 18.03 12.13 0.13
C THR A 226 19.35 12.65 -0.39
N TRP A 227 19.44 12.91 -1.70
CA TRP A 227 20.60 13.59 -2.27
C TRP A 227 20.59 15.05 -1.88
N LEU A 228 21.75 15.59 -1.55
CA LEU A 228 21.95 16.92 -0.99
C LEU A 228 22.67 17.82 -1.98
N ASP A 229 22.24 19.08 -2.03
CA ASP A 229 22.93 20.15 -2.73
C ASP A 229 22.65 21.47 -2.01
N LEU A 230 23.58 21.89 -1.16
CA LEU A 230 23.41 23.07 -0.31
C LEU A 230 23.33 24.38 -1.11
N ALA A 231 23.74 24.38 -2.38
CA ALA A 231 23.59 25.55 -3.27
C ALA A 231 22.15 25.67 -3.84
N CYS A 232 21.36 24.61 -3.84
CA CYS A 232 20.03 24.57 -4.42
C CYS A 232 18.91 24.92 -3.43
N ALA A 233 18.84 26.17 -2.98
CA ALA A 233 17.73 26.66 -2.15
C ALA A 233 16.40 26.61 -2.93
N PRO A 234 15.23 26.51 -2.25
CA PRO A 234 15.04 26.42 -0.80
C PRO A 234 15.03 24.98 -0.27
N LYS A 235 15.12 23.99 -1.14
CA LYS A 235 15.04 22.56 -0.77
C LYS A 235 16.40 21.95 -0.43
N PHE A 236 17.50 22.60 -0.85
CA PHE A 236 18.89 22.16 -0.65
C PHE A 236 19.14 20.74 -1.14
N ARG A 237 18.58 20.43 -2.32
CA ARG A 237 18.64 19.14 -3.00
C ARG A 237 18.85 19.35 -4.50
N PRO A 238 19.61 18.48 -5.19
CA PRO A 238 19.84 18.64 -6.63
C PRO A 238 18.53 18.56 -7.42
N GLN A 239 18.44 19.38 -8.47
CA GLN A 239 17.41 19.30 -9.49
C GLN A 239 17.87 18.31 -10.55
N LEU A 240 17.22 17.14 -10.58
CA LEU A 240 17.54 16.04 -11.50
C LEU A 240 16.45 15.96 -12.55
N PHE A 241 16.83 15.88 -13.82
CA PHE A 241 15.87 15.80 -14.92
C PHE A 241 16.03 14.46 -15.66
N ASP A 242 14.93 13.88 -16.04
CA ASP A 242 14.92 12.70 -16.92
C ASP A 242 15.46 13.09 -18.30
N PRO A 243 16.52 12.45 -18.79
CA PRO A 243 17.11 12.79 -20.09
C PRO A 243 16.18 12.58 -21.29
N ALA A 244 15.19 11.68 -21.16
CA ALA A 244 14.28 11.35 -22.24
C ALA A 244 13.03 12.25 -22.26
N SER A 245 12.45 12.56 -21.10
CA SER A 245 11.22 13.35 -21.00
C SER A 245 11.43 14.81 -20.59
N GLY A 246 12.59 15.15 -20.02
CA GLY A 246 12.84 16.45 -19.42
C GLY A 246 12.09 16.69 -18.10
N GLU A 247 11.40 15.70 -17.57
CA GLU A 247 10.65 15.82 -16.31
C GLU A 247 11.59 15.90 -15.09
N LEU A 248 11.19 16.71 -14.12
CA LEU A 248 11.92 16.82 -12.85
C LEU A 248 11.74 15.52 -12.02
N LEU A 249 12.86 14.88 -11.73
CA LEU A 249 12.88 13.65 -10.94
C LEU A 249 12.98 13.94 -9.44
N PRO A 250 12.45 13.04 -8.58
CA PRO A 250 12.58 13.19 -7.14
C PRO A 250 14.02 13.02 -6.69
N SER A 251 14.56 13.98 -5.93
CA SER A 251 15.86 13.90 -5.28
C SER A 251 15.88 13.01 -4.02
N LYS A 252 14.78 12.29 -3.78
CA LYS A 252 14.62 11.30 -2.70
C LYS A 252 14.25 9.95 -3.31
N LYS A 253 14.83 8.88 -2.79
CA LYS A 253 14.47 7.50 -3.18
C LYS A 253 14.39 6.58 -1.97
N MET A 254 13.53 5.59 -2.10
CA MET A 254 13.45 4.47 -1.17
C MET A 254 14.10 3.23 -1.77
N ARG A 255 14.82 2.47 -0.94
CA ARG A 255 15.34 1.14 -1.28
C ARG A 255 14.90 0.13 -0.21
N GLY A 256 14.69 -1.12 -0.60
CA GLY A 256 14.19 -2.15 0.29
C GLY A 256 12.68 -2.05 0.55
N SER A 257 12.25 -2.41 1.75
CA SER A 257 10.85 -2.39 2.18
C SER A 257 10.56 -1.14 3.01
N LYS A 258 9.44 -0.47 2.71
CA LYS A 258 8.93 0.64 3.52
C LYS A 258 7.82 0.17 4.47
N LYS A 259 6.95 -0.71 3.96
CA LYS A 259 5.76 -1.15 4.68
C LYS A 259 6.11 -1.76 6.03
N GLY A 260 5.41 -1.33 7.06
CA GLY A 260 5.58 -1.82 8.42
C GLY A 260 6.82 -1.28 9.13
N GLY A 261 7.69 -0.53 8.44
CA GLY A 261 8.87 0.11 9.04
C GLY A 261 8.63 1.57 9.41
N LEU A 262 9.55 2.13 10.18
CA LEU A 262 9.65 3.56 10.44
C LEU A 262 11.10 4.03 10.33
N ILE A 263 11.29 5.32 10.13
CA ILE A 263 12.59 5.98 10.05
C ILE A 263 12.88 6.58 11.43
N PRO A 264 13.80 6.02 12.22
CA PRO A 264 14.20 6.61 13.49
C PRO A 264 15.08 7.83 13.24
N LEU A 265 14.87 8.90 13.98
CA LEU A 265 15.62 10.14 13.86
C LEU A 265 16.46 10.43 15.09
N PHE A 266 15.83 10.42 16.26
CA PHE A 266 16.49 10.73 17.53
C PHE A 266 15.80 9.99 18.69
N GLY A 267 16.51 9.79 19.79
CA GLY A 267 16.02 9.09 20.98
C GLY A 267 16.06 7.58 20.85
N ASP A 268 15.45 6.90 21.80
CA ASP A 268 15.40 5.45 21.88
C ASP A 268 13.98 4.92 21.68
N PRO A 269 13.77 3.88 20.85
CA PRO A 269 12.46 3.28 20.66
C PRO A 269 11.81 2.73 21.94
N SER A 270 12.56 2.54 23.03
CA SER A 270 11.99 2.16 24.33
C SER A 270 11.31 3.31 25.08
N ALA A 271 11.44 4.56 24.60
CA ALA A 271 10.78 5.72 25.19
C ALA A 271 9.25 5.56 25.21
N ARG A 272 8.60 6.03 26.28
CA ARG A 272 7.14 5.99 26.41
C ARG A 272 6.43 7.06 25.57
N ARG A 273 7.14 8.10 25.17
CA ARG A 273 6.66 9.17 24.30
C ARG A 273 7.30 9.05 22.92
N TRP A 274 6.46 8.94 21.88
CA TRP A 274 6.89 8.93 20.49
C TRP A 274 6.30 10.11 19.74
N VAL A 275 7.10 10.74 18.88
CA VAL A 275 6.69 11.90 18.09
C VAL A 275 7.12 11.71 16.65
N GLY A 276 6.23 11.86 15.71
CA GLY A 276 6.57 11.78 14.30
C GLY A 276 5.42 11.99 13.34
N GLY A 277 5.77 12.15 12.08
CA GLY A 277 4.85 12.39 10.99
C GLY A 277 5.28 11.68 9.71
N GLU A 278 4.90 12.23 8.57
CA GLU A 278 5.24 11.68 7.27
C GLU A 278 6.74 11.79 6.96
N GLY A 279 7.30 12.99 7.08
CA GLY A 279 8.60 13.36 6.57
C GLY A 279 9.68 13.51 7.65
N ILE A 280 10.93 13.25 7.24
CA ILE A 280 12.12 13.40 8.10
C ILE A 280 12.27 14.84 8.58
N GLU A 281 12.22 15.78 7.65
CA GLU A 281 12.46 17.21 7.91
C GLU A 281 11.38 17.79 8.82
N ASN A 282 10.12 17.38 8.60
CA ASN A 282 8.99 17.84 9.41
C ASN A 282 9.11 17.34 10.86
N SER A 283 9.43 16.06 11.04
CA SER A 283 9.62 15.48 12.38
C SER A 283 10.86 16.02 13.09
N ALA A 284 11.96 16.25 12.35
CA ALA A 284 13.19 16.81 12.90
C ALA A 284 13.04 18.28 13.32
N ALA A 285 12.31 19.10 12.54
CA ALA A 285 12.02 20.49 12.90
C ALA A 285 11.17 20.58 14.16
N PHE A 286 10.18 19.71 14.32
CA PHE A 286 9.40 19.64 15.54
C PHE A 286 10.24 19.19 16.75
N ALA A 287 11.11 18.21 16.58
CA ALA A 287 12.04 17.77 17.60
C ALA A 287 12.97 18.92 18.06
N CYS A 288 13.48 19.71 17.09
CA CYS A 288 14.28 20.88 17.37
C CYS A 288 13.49 21.92 18.17
N TRP A 289 12.24 22.16 17.82
CA TRP A 289 11.34 23.06 18.54
C TRP A 289 11.10 22.63 20.00
N GLU A 290 11.00 21.31 20.25
CA GLU A 290 10.94 20.74 21.60
C GLU A 290 12.31 20.64 22.29
N ASN A 291 13.37 21.20 21.70
CA ASN A 291 14.75 21.11 22.17
C ASN A 291 15.23 19.65 22.35
N TRP A 292 14.85 18.77 21.41
CA TRP A 292 15.30 17.36 21.37
C TRP A 292 15.12 16.64 22.73
N ARG A 293 13.90 16.58 23.21
CA ARG A 293 13.59 15.97 24.54
C ARG A 293 14.22 14.59 24.68
N PRO A 294 14.99 14.34 25.74
CA PRO A 294 15.70 13.07 25.92
C PRO A 294 14.79 11.87 26.23
N ASP A 295 13.57 12.13 26.75
CA ASP A 295 12.54 11.15 27.09
C ASP A 295 11.66 10.77 25.89
N THR A 296 11.99 11.25 24.69
CA THR A 296 11.14 11.12 23.49
C THR A 296 11.90 10.42 22.36
N PHE A 297 11.20 9.51 21.68
CA PHE A 297 11.65 8.93 20.43
C PHE A 297 11.00 9.68 19.25
N TYR A 298 11.82 10.28 18.41
CA TYR A 298 11.40 10.99 17.20
C TYR A 298 11.60 10.13 15.97
N PHE A 299 10.59 10.07 15.10
CA PHE A 299 10.60 9.22 13.91
C PHE A 299 9.91 9.88 12.71
N ALA A 300 10.06 9.28 11.53
CA ALA A 300 9.23 9.56 10.36
C ALA A 300 8.67 8.25 9.77
N ALA A 301 7.48 8.31 9.21
CA ALA A 301 6.84 7.14 8.59
C ALA A 301 7.26 6.92 7.13
N GLY A 302 7.81 7.95 6.48
CA GLY A 302 8.22 7.94 5.07
C GLY A 302 7.12 8.30 4.09
N ASP A 303 5.86 8.07 4.41
CA ASP A 303 4.66 8.63 3.77
C ASP A 303 3.40 8.41 4.63
N LEU A 304 2.30 9.14 4.26
CA LEU A 304 1.01 9.04 4.95
C LEU A 304 0.39 7.64 4.87
N GLY A 305 0.64 6.89 3.80
CA GLY A 305 0.14 5.53 3.63
C GLY A 305 0.74 4.57 4.66
N ASN A 306 2.04 4.68 4.91
CA ASN A 306 2.72 3.89 5.94
C ASN A 306 2.42 4.39 7.37
N LEU A 307 2.17 5.69 7.56
CA LEU A 307 1.74 6.25 8.84
C LEU A 307 0.37 5.72 9.26
N ALA A 308 -0.59 5.74 8.34
CA ALA A 308 -2.01 5.49 8.61
C ALA A 308 -2.47 4.08 8.25
N GLY A 309 -1.77 3.40 7.35
CA GLY A 309 -2.19 2.13 6.79
C GLY A 309 -3.43 2.23 5.88
N PRO A 310 -3.90 1.09 5.37
CA PRO A 310 -5.07 1.03 4.51
C PRO A 310 -6.36 1.38 5.27
N ALA A 311 -7.26 2.08 4.57
CA ALA A 311 -8.59 2.39 5.08
C ALA A 311 -9.57 1.23 4.87
N ASP A 312 -10.57 1.15 5.72
CA ASP A 312 -11.79 0.39 5.42
C ASP A 312 -12.45 0.95 4.17
N ALA A 313 -12.78 0.07 3.24
CA ALA A 313 -13.42 0.44 1.98
C ALA A 313 -14.78 1.14 2.19
N ALA A 314 -15.51 0.77 3.23
CA ALA A 314 -16.80 1.36 3.57
C ALA A 314 -16.67 2.81 4.07
N SER A 315 -15.52 3.20 4.64
CA SER A 315 -15.27 4.55 5.13
C SER A 315 -14.85 5.54 4.03
N ARG A 316 -14.72 5.08 2.79
CA ARG A 316 -14.31 5.89 1.64
C ARG A 316 -15.36 6.93 1.30
N PHE A 317 -14.94 8.16 1.01
CA PHE A 317 -15.85 9.26 0.71
C PHE A 317 -15.37 10.11 -0.48
N ALA A 318 -16.29 10.89 -1.07
CA ALA A 318 -15.98 11.80 -2.14
C ALA A 318 -15.33 13.08 -1.61
N HIS A 319 -14.24 13.53 -2.25
CA HIS A 319 -13.59 14.79 -1.90
C HIS A 319 -14.57 15.95 -2.12
N PRO A 320 -14.71 16.90 -1.19
CA PRO A 320 -15.72 17.95 -1.27
C PRO A 320 -15.54 18.90 -2.47
N THR A 321 -14.31 19.16 -2.87
CA THR A 321 -14.01 20.13 -3.97
C THR A 321 -13.19 19.53 -5.11
N LEU A 322 -12.27 18.61 -4.83
CA LEU A 322 -11.34 18.08 -5.83
C LEU A 322 -12.03 17.11 -6.78
N LYS A 323 -11.95 17.39 -8.07
CA LYS A 323 -12.52 16.56 -9.15
C LYS A 323 -11.43 16.20 -10.17
N LYS A 324 -11.55 15.03 -10.78
CA LYS A 324 -10.71 14.58 -11.90
C LYS A 324 -11.58 14.08 -13.04
N PRO A 325 -11.16 14.25 -14.30
CA PRO A 325 -11.86 13.66 -15.43
C PRO A 325 -11.79 12.13 -15.38
N ASP A 326 -12.89 11.46 -15.64
CA ASP A 326 -12.93 10.02 -15.90
C ASP A 326 -12.46 9.70 -17.33
N GLY A 327 -12.41 8.40 -17.69
CA GLY A 327 -11.98 7.96 -19.01
C GLY A 327 -12.83 8.48 -20.19
N LYS A 328 -13.96 9.17 -19.90
CA LYS A 328 -14.85 9.83 -20.87
C LYS A 328 -14.77 11.36 -20.77
N GLY A 329 -13.83 11.90 -20.00
CA GLY A 329 -13.66 13.33 -19.79
C GLY A 329 -14.65 13.97 -18.80
N VAL A 330 -15.54 13.20 -18.16
CA VAL A 330 -16.51 13.73 -17.20
C VAL A 330 -15.85 13.94 -15.83
N LEU A 331 -15.95 15.16 -15.29
CA LEU A 331 -15.40 15.49 -13.97
C LEU A 331 -16.13 14.73 -12.86
N ARG A 332 -15.38 13.86 -12.16
CA ARG A 332 -15.86 13.10 -11.00
C ARG A 332 -15.13 13.54 -9.73
N PRO A 333 -15.80 13.57 -8.57
CA PRO A 333 -15.11 13.79 -7.30
C PRO A 333 -14.01 12.75 -7.07
N VAL A 334 -12.86 13.19 -6.61
CA VAL A 334 -11.78 12.28 -6.21
C VAL A 334 -12.24 11.52 -4.96
N MET A 335 -12.10 10.20 -4.98
CA MET A 335 -12.45 9.37 -3.83
C MET A 335 -11.29 9.32 -2.85
N VAL A 336 -11.55 9.71 -1.61
CA VAL A 336 -10.58 9.75 -0.51
C VAL A 336 -10.67 8.47 0.32
N ALA A 337 -9.53 7.92 0.68
CA ALA A 337 -9.44 6.83 1.65
C ALA A 337 -9.89 7.34 3.02
N GLY A 338 -10.92 6.70 3.61
CA GLY A 338 -11.61 7.21 4.79
C GLY A 338 -10.80 7.16 6.09
N PRO A 339 -11.38 7.69 7.18
CA PRO A 339 -10.71 7.79 8.49
C PRO A 339 -10.70 6.47 9.29
N VAL A 340 -11.43 5.45 8.85
CA VAL A 340 -11.50 4.16 9.55
C VAL A 340 -10.43 3.22 9.01
N PRO A 341 -9.59 2.62 9.87
CA PRO A 341 -8.61 1.63 9.42
C PRO A 341 -9.29 0.33 8.97
N ARG A 342 -8.61 -0.41 8.08
CA ARG A 342 -9.07 -1.74 7.66
C ARG A 342 -9.27 -2.65 8.88
N PRO A 343 -10.39 -3.43 8.95
CA PRO A 343 -10.74 -4.24 10.13
C PRO A 343 -9.69 -5.29 10.49
N ASP A 344 -9.13 -5.99 9.51
CA ASP A 344 -8.10 -7.02 9.71
C ASP A 344 -6.76 -6.54 9.18
N PRO A 345 -6.00 -5.76 9.96
CA PRO A 345 -4.73 -5.19 9.51
C PRO A 345 -3.63 -6.24 9.51
N ASP A 346 -2.85 -6.32 8.43
CA ASP A 346 -1.57 -7.02 8.44
C ASP A 346 -0.54 -6.20 9.24
N ALA A 347 0.43 -6.88 9.85
CA ALA A 347 1.48 -6.22 10.63
C ALA A 347 2.31 -5.22 9.79
N GLU A 348 2.44 -5.47 8.47
CA GLU A 348 3.16 -4.61 7.55
C GLU A 348 2.28 -3.53 6.87
N ASP A 349 1.02 -3.39 7.24
CA ASP A 349 0.11 -2.40 6.62
C ASP A 349 0.45 -0.96 6.96
N ALA A 350 1.06 -0.73 8.12
CA ALA A 350 1.50 0.57 8.59
C ALA A 350 2.76 0.42 9.43
N MET A 351 3.40 1.53 9.73
CA MET A 351 4.51 1.57 10.68
C MET A 351 4.09 0.91 12.00
N TRP A 352 5.04 0.29 12.68
CA TRP A 352 4.79 -0.28 14.00
C TRP A 352 4.87 0.79 15.10
N VAL A 353 4.13 0.58 16.17
CA VAL A 353 4.23 1.36 17.41
C VAL A 353 4.38 0.37 18.56
N GLY A 354 5.35 0.61 19.44
CA GLY A 354 5.61 -0.26 20.58
C GLY A 354 4.43 -0.27 21.57
N ASP A 355 4.22 -1.40 22.21
CA ASP A 355 3.11 -1.54 23.18
C ASP A 355 3.31 -0.70 24.45
N HIS A 356 4.55 -0.40 24.80
CA HIS A 356 4.94 0.45 25.93
C HIS A 356 4.72 1.94 25.71
N VAL A 357 4.37 2.36 24.48
CA VAL A 357 4.15 3.78 24.15
C VAL A 357 2.87 4.28 24.77
N GLU A 358 2.98 5.26 25.64
CA GLU A 358 1.87 5.91 26.36
C GLU A 358 1.37 7.20 25.65
N GLU A 359 2.28 7.90 24.98
CA GLU A 359 1.96 9.08 24.19
C GLU A 359 2.54 8.95 22.77
N LEU A 360 1.68 8.99 21.77
CA LEU A 360 2.03 9.00 20.34
C LEU A 360 1.57 10.30 19.70
N VAL A 361 2.48 11.26 19.55
CA VAL A 361 2.20 12.54 18.90
C VAL A 361 2.33 12.38 17.39
N LEU A 362 1.24 12.57 16.67
CA LEU A 362 1.21 12.50 15.21
C LEU A 362 1.31 13.92 14.61
N LEU A 363 2.32 14.15 13.80
CA LEU A 363 2.57 15.42 13.13
C LEU A 363 1.92 15.42 11.75
N ALA A 364 0.98 16.30 11.52
CA ALA A 364 0.33 16.48 10.24
C ALA A 364 1.09 17.47 9.36
N ASP A 365 0.87 17.40 8.04
CA ASP A 365 1.32 18.39 7.06
C ASP A 365 0.15 19.23 6.61
N ALA A 366 0.26 20.55 6.66
CA ALA A 366 -0.79 21.48 6.26
C ALA A 366 -0.49 22.17 4.91
N ASP A 367 0.62 21.87 4.27
CA ASP A 367 0.95 22.23 2.88
C ASP A 367 0.46 21.19 1.86
N SER A 368 0.11 19.98 2.33
CA SER A 368 -0.50 18.91 1.56
C SER A 368 -2.03 19.08 1.45
N GLU A 369 -2.68 18.25 0.63
CA GLU A 369 -4.14 18.26 0.50
C GLU A 369 -4.81 17.94 1.85
N ARG A 370 -5.46 18.93 2.44
CA ARG A 370 -5.91 18.94 3.85
C ARG A 370 -6.94 17.86 4.17
N VAL A 371 -7.86 17.56 3.25
CA VAL A 371 -8.93 16.57 3.49
C VAL A 371 -8.33 15.17 3.52
N MET A 372 -7.41 14.86 2.60
CA MET A 372 -6.72 13.57 2.56
C MET A 372 -5.80 13.39 3.77
N THR A 373 -5.07 14.43 4.14
CA THR A 373 -4.19 14.41 5.33
C THR A 373 -5.01 14.23 6.60
N ALA A 374 -6.12 14.95 6.77
CA ALA A 374 -7.00 14.82 7.94
C ALA A 374 -7.58 13.39 8.06
N ALA A 375 -8.05 12.82 6.95
CA ALA A 375 -8.55 11.45 6.93
C ALA A 375 -7.45 10.42 7.28
N ALA A 376 -6.23 10.61 6.78
CA ALA A 376 -5.09 9.77 7.11
C ALA A 376 -4.69 9.88 8.59
N MET A 377 -4.62 11.10 9.15
CA MET A 377 -4.31 11.32 10.56
C MET A 377 -5.37 10.70 11.49
N ALA A 378 -6.65 10.87 11.16
CA ALA A 378 -7.73 10.23 11.92
C ALA A 378 -7.62 8.70 11.87
N ARG A 379 -7.29 8.13 10.70
CA ARG A 379 -7.08 6.69 10.53
C ARG A 379 -5.86 6.20 11.31
N ALA A 380 -4.74 6.93 11.29
CA ALA A 380 -3.55 6.61 12.07
C ALA A 380 -3.86 6.59 13.56
N ARG A 381 -4.58 7.62 14.07
CA ARG A 381 -5.03 7.66 15.46
C ARG A 381 -5.91 6.46 15.82
N ALA A 382 -6.91 6.14 14.99
CA ALA A 382 -7.79 5.01 15.24
C ALA A 382 -7.04 3.66 15.21
N ARG A 383 -6.07 3.50 14.28
CA ARG A 383 -5.27 2.29 14.15
C ARG A 383 -4.37 2.02 15.36
N HIS A 384 -3.75 3.06 15.90
CA HIS A 384 -2.81 2.95 17.01
C HIS A 384 -3.47 3.15 18.38
N ALA A 385 -4.79 3.36 18.42
CA ALA A 385 -5.54 3.51 19.66
C ALA A 385 -5.47 2.23 20.51
N ARG A 386 -5.18 2.42 21.79
CA ARG A 386 -5.24 1.39 22.83
C ARG A 386 -5.50 2.03 24.18
N GLN A 387 -5.93 1.23 25.13
CA GLN A 387 -6.17 1.72 26.50
C GLN A 387 -4.90 2.33 27.10
N GLY A 388 -5.01 3.51 27.66
CA GLY A 388 -3.90 4.24 28.28
C GLY A 388 -2.96 4.97 27.35
N ARG A 389 -3.15 4.91 26.02
CA ARG A 389 -2.34 5.67 25.05
C ARG A 389 -3.03 6.94 24.61
N ALA A 390 -2.39 8.08 24.87
CA ALA A 390 -2.78 9.37 24.30
C ALA A 390 -2.24 9.51 22.86
N ILE A 391 -3.09 9.96 21.91
CA ILE A 391 -2.66 10.16 20.51
C ILE A 391 -3.11 11.56 20.04
N PRO A 392 -2.41 12.62 20.44
CA PRO A 392 -2.65 13.97 19.93
C PRO A 392 -2.18 14.07 18.47
N ILE A 393 -2.94 14.83 17.66
CA ILE A 393 -2.56 15.23 16.32
C ILE A 393 -2.20 16.70 16.35
N VAL A 394 -0.98 17.04 15.97
CA VAL A 394 -0.47 18.40 15.96
C VAL A 394 -0.39 18.89 14.52
N TRP A 395 -1.02 20.04 14.26
CA TRP A 395 -1.04 20.67 12.96
C TRP A 395 -0.14 21.90 12.94
N PRO A 396 0.66 22.10 11.88
CA PRO A 396 1.32 23.37 11.64
C PRO A 396 0.30 24.43 11.19
N ARG A 397 0.76 25.66 10.99
CA ARG A 397 -0.08 26.73 10.42
C ARG A 397 -0.57 26.30 9.01
N PRO A 398 -1.79 26.73 8.61
CA PRO A 398 -2.32 26.45 7.28
C PRO A 398 -1.33 26.81 6.17
N GLY A 399 -1.13 25.91 5.20
CA GLY A 399 -0.21 26.09 4.08
C GLY A 399 1.27 25.90 4.42
N CYS A 400 1.60 25.39 5.62
CA CYS A 400 2.97 25.15 6.07
C CYS A 400 3.18 23.69 6.48
N ASP A 401 4.42 23.29 6.58
CA ASP A 401 4.92 22.20 7.38
C ASP A 401 5.77 22.72 8.54
N PHE A 402 6.14 21.91 9.52
CA PHE A 402 6.95 22.37 10.66
C PHE A 402 8.36 22.80 10.22
N ALA A 403 8.93 22.19 9.19
CA ALA A 403 10.23 22.57 8.66
C ALA A 403 10.20 23.98 8.02
N SER A 404 9.16 24.32 7.26
CA SER A 404 8.99 25.65 6.68
C SER A 404 8.72 26.72 7.75
N MET A 405 7.93 26.38 8.79
CA MET A 405 7.72 27.28 9.92
C MET A 405 9.01 27.57 10.68
N ALA A 406 9.83 26.56 10.93
CA ALA A 406 11.11 26.70 11.61
C ALA A 406 12.11 27.50 10.77
N ALA A 407 12.21 27.25 9.45
CA ALA A 407 13.04 28.02 8.54
C ALA A 407 12.63 29.50 8.43
N GLN A 408 11.33 29.81 8.53
CA GLN A 408 10.83 31.17 8.59
C GLN A 408 11.23 31.87 9.91
N ALA A 409 11.09 31.19 11.04
CA ALA A 409 11.47 31.73 12.34
C ALA A 409 12.98 32.05 12.41
N ALA A 410 13.83 31.17 11.88
CA ALA A 410 15.27 31.38 11.85
C ALA A 410 15.73 32.56 10.96
N ARG A 411 14.90 33.04 10.03
CA ARG A 411 15.20 34.21 9.19
C ARG A 411 14.83 35.54 9.86
N VAL A 412 14.00 35.48 10.91
CA VAL A 412 13.50 36.68 11.62
C VAL A 412 14.29 36.93 12.91
N ALA A 413 14.94 35.89 13.44
CA ALA A 413 15.84 35.99 14.60
C ALA A 413 17.27 36.37 14.18
#